data_3ac41ff5c452036ec616578e5db5a7e0
#
_entry.id   3ac41ff5c452036ec616578e5db5a7e0
#
_cell.length_a   1.000
_cell.length_b   1.000
_cell.length_c   1.000
_cell.angle_alpha   90.00
_cell.angle_beta   90.00
_cell.angle_gamma   90.00
#
_symmetry.space_group_name_H-M   'P 1'
#
loop_
_entity.id
_entity.type
_entity.pdbx_description
1 polymer ?
#
loop_
_entity_poly.entity_id
_entity_poly.type
_entity_poly.pdbx_seq_one_letter_code
_entity_poly.pdbx_strand_id
1 'polypeptide(L)'
;LAPALPELLGGSADLTGSNLTNWTGVKSLNSGDFLARHISYGVREFGMSAIMNGIALYGGFIPYAATFLTFSDYSRNALRMSSLMKQRVINVFTHDSIGLGEDGPTHQSVEHVPSLRLIPGMHVWRPADTVETIIAWASAIERRNGPSCLVFTRQNVPFLDRDEVDADAIARGAYVAAEAPAGAGEAEVVLLATGSEV
;
A
#
# COMPACT_ATOMS: atom_id res chain seq x y z
N LEU A 1 -7.63 6.40 -11.48
CA LEU A 1 -8.15 5.15 -10.90
C LEU A 1 -9.52 5.37 -10.27
N ALA A 2 -9.65 6.09 -9.17
CA ALA A 2 -10.89 6.22 -8.39
C ALA A 2 -12.12 6.70 -9.17
N PRO A 3 -12.05 7.65 -10.13
CA PRO A 3 -13.21 8.00 -10.95
C PRO A 3 -13.71 6.85 -11.84
N ALA A 4 -12.82 5.95 -12.25
CA ALA A 4 -13.14 4.81 -13.12
C ALA A 4 -13.61 3.56 -12.35
N LEU A 5 -13.46 3.56 -11.03
CA LEU A 5 -13.83 2.44 -10.15
C LEU A 5 -14.82 2.92 -9.08
N PRO A 6 -16.12 2.94 -9.38
CA PRO A 6 -17.14 3.38 -8.43
C PRO A 6 -17.24 2.50 -7.18
N GLU A 7 -16.77 1.27 -7.24
CA GLU A 7 -16.71 0.33 -6.11
C GLU A 7 -15.61 0.65 -5.11
N LEU A 8 -14.63 1.50 -5.48
CA LEU A 8 -13.53 1.85 -4.58
C LEU A 8 -14.04 2.81 -3.49
N LEU A 9 -14.02 2.36 -2.25
CA LEU A 9 -14.53 3.07 -1.08
C LEU A 9 -13.48 3.07 0.03
N GLY A 10 -13.11 4.23 0.55
CA GLY A 10 -12.12 4.29 1.62
C GLY A 10 -11.70 5.68 2.02
N GLY A 11 -10.55 5.78 2.69
CA GLY A 11 -10.05 7.04 3.21
C GLY A 11 -8.83 6.86 4.10
N SER A 12 -8.77 7.61 5.20
CA SER A 12 -7.59 7.61 6.06
C SER A 12 -7.96 7.77 7.55
N ALA A 13 -7.06 7.31 8.41
CA ALA A 13 -7.13 7.51 9.86
C ALA A 13 -6.64 8.93 10.23
N ASP A 14 -7.39 9.95 9.81
CA ASP A 14 -7.11 11.38 10.02
C ASP A 14 -5.80 11.90 9.37
N LEU A 15 -5.30 11.18 8.39
CA LEU A 15 -4.05 11.47 7.68
C LEU A 15 -4.25 11.68 6.17
N THR A 16 -5.45 12.05 5.74
CA THR A 16 -5.81 12.15 4.31
C THR A 16 -4.85 13.03 3.51
N GLY A 17 -4.44 14.16 4.06
CA GLY A 17 -3.49 15.08 3.41
C GLY A 17 -2.07 14.51 3.29
N SER A 18 -1.66 13.68 4.24
CA SER A 18 -0.32 13.05 4.26
C SER A 18 -0.27 11.74 3.47
N ASN A 19 -1.36 10.98 3.50
CA ASN A 19 -1.46 9.71 2.76
C ASN A 19 -1.94 9.89 1.32
N LEU A 20 -2.39 11.09 0.93
CA LEU A 20 -2.93 11.41 -0.41
C LEU A 20 -4.06 10.47 -0.84
N THR A 21 -4.98 10.17 0.07
CA THR A 21 -6.10 9.25 -0.16
C THR A 21 -7.34 9.90 -0.75
N ASN A 22 -7.29 11.19 -1.01
CA ASN A 22 -8.34 11.93 -1.70
C ASN A 22 -7.96 12.20 -3.17
N TRP A 23 -8.94 12.61 -3.95
CA TRP A 23 -8.77 13.05 -5.33
C TRP A 23 -9.71 14.20 -5.64
N THR A 24 -9.46 14.91 -6.72
CA THR A 24 -10.28 16.06 -7.14
C THR A 24 -11.75 15.67 -7.30
N GLY A 25 -12.63 16.36 -6.60
CA GLY A 25 -14.07 16.14 -6.63
C GLY A 25 -14.59 15.03 -5.73
N VAL A 26 -13.72 14.37 -4.95
CA VAL A 26 -14.19 13.40 -3.94
C VAL A 26 -14.99 14.10 -2.86
N LYS A 27 -16.08 13.46 -2.42
CA LYS A 27 -16.87 13.92 -1.28
C LYS A 27 -16.71 12.95 -0.12
N SER A 28 -16.71 13.48 1.09
CA SER A 28 -16.70 12.69 2.32
C SER A 28 -18.08 12.14 2.63
N LEU A 29 -18.12 10.86 2.96
CA LEU A 29 -19.32 10.17 3.42
C LEU A 29 -19.83 10.81 4.72
N ASN A 30 -21.11 11.18 4.73
CA ASN A 30 -21.77 11.77 5.90
C ASN A 30 -23.27 11.48 5.84
N SER A 31 -24.00 11.89 6.88
CA SER A 31 -25.45 11.65 6.98
C SER A 31 -26.32 12.31 5.90
N GLY A 32 -25.75 13.24 5.14
CA GLY A 32 -26.46 13.94 4.04
C GLY A 32 -26.03 13.46 2.64
N ASP A 33 -24.94 12.70 2.53
CA ASP A 33 -24.44 12.19 1.24
C ASP A 33 -23.88 10.77 1.41
N PHE A 34 -24.76 9.80 1.20
CA PHE A 34 -24.42 8.37 1.26
C PHE A 34 -23.81 7.82 -0.05
N LEU A 35 -23.72 8.63 -1.09
CA LEU A 35 -23.07 8.26 -2.35
C LEU A 35 -21.61 8.68 -2.39
N ALA A 36 -21.17 9.41 -1.38
CA ALA A 36 -19.78 9.80 -1.24
C ALA A 36 -18.87 8.58 -0.98
N ARG A 37 -17.63 8.64 -1.43
CA ARG A 37 -16.71 7.49 -1.42
C ARG A 37 -15.46 7.68 -0.59
N HIS A 38 -15.37 8.78 0.15
CA HIS A 38 -14.28 9.02 1.08
C HIS A 38 -14.77 8.93 2.52
N ILE A 39 -14.11 8.09 3.32
CA ILE A 39 -14.43 7.87 4.72
C ILE A 39 -13.36 8.53 5.59
N SER A 40 -13.78 9.47 6.44
CA SER A 40 -12.94 10.04 7.48
C SER A 40 -13.03 9.16 8.73
N TYR A 41 -12.07 8.26 8.90
CA TYR A 41 -12.09 7.28 10.01
C TYR A 41 -11.72 7.90 11.36
N GLY A 42 -11.08 9.08 11.37
CA GLY A 42 -10.45 9.65 12.56
C GLY A 42 -9.23 8.84 13.00
N VAL A 43 -8.63 9.19 14.11
CA VAL A 43 -7.46 8.49 14.69
C VAL A 43 -7.93 7.16 15.30
N ARG A 44 -8.18 6.16 14.44
CA ARG A 44 -8.77 4.85 14.81
C ARG A 44 -8.32 3.75 13.87
N GLU A 45 -7.03 3.46 13.84
CA GLU A 45 -6.43 2.52 12.89
C GLU A 45 -7.03 1.10 12.99
N PHE A 46 -7.27 0.62 14.20
CA PHE A 46 -7.95 -0.67 14.39
C PHE A 46 -9.40 -0.62 13.87
N GLY A 47 -10.16 0.40 14.27
CA GLY A 47 -11.55 0.58 13.83
C GLY A 47 -11.65 0.72 12.32
N MET A 48 -10.77 1.50 11.71
CA MET A 48 -10.64 1.65 10.26
C MET A 48 -10.44 0.30 9.56
N SER A 49 -9.46 -0.47 9.98
CA SER A 49 -9.15 -1.77 9.39
C SER A 49 -10.27 -2.79 9.63
N ALA A 50 -10.92 -2.77 10.79
CA ALA A 50 -12.06 -3.62 11.08
C ALA A 50 -13.30 -3.26 10.25
N ILE A 51 -13.55 -1.97 10.03
CA ILE A 51 -14.63 -1.48 9.15
C ILE A 51 -14.36 -1.94 7.72
N MET A 52 -13.14 -1.84 7.22
CA MET A 52 -12.79 -2.37 5.89
C MET A 52 -13.09 -3.86 5.76
N ASN A 53 -12.78 -4.65 6.79
CA ASN A 53 -13.12 -6.08 6.79
C ASN A 53 -14.63 -6.29 6.68
N GLY A 54 -15.43 -5.50 7.41
CA GLY A 54 -16.89 -5.55 7.33
C GLY A 54 -17.41 -5.15 5.96
N ILE A 55 -16.87 -4.11 5.33
CA ILE A 55 -17.25 -3.67 3.98
C ILE A 55 -16.92 -4.76 2.95
N ALA A 56 -15.73 -5.39 3.06
CA ALA A 56 -15.33 -6.46 2.17
C ALA A 56 -16.23 -7.70 2.31
N LEU A 57 -16.62 -8.06 3.54
CA LEU A 57 -17.52 -9.17 3.83
C LEU A 57 -18.95 -8.92 3.31
N TYR A 58 -19.41 -7.67 3.39
CA TYR A 58 -20.72 -7.27 2.83
C TYR A 58 -20.72 -7.43 1.31
N GLY A 59 -19.60 -7.15 0.65
CA GLY A 59 -19.46 -7.21 -0.81
C GLY A 59 -19.92 -5.93 -1.52
N GLY A 60 -19.72 -5.89 -2.83
CA GLY A 60 -20.09 -4.75 -3.68
C GLY A 60 -19.09 -3.59 -3.68
N PHE A 61 -18.13 -3.56 -2.74
CA PHE A 61 -17.10 -2.54 -2.64
C PHE A 61 -15.70 -3.13 -2.58
N ILE A 62 -14.73 -2.31 -2.98
CA ILE A 62 -13.29 -2.56 -2.80
C ILE A 62 -12.81 -1.57 -1.74
N PRO A 63 -12.73 -1.99 -0.46
CA PRO A 63 -12.31 -1.09 0.60
C PRO A 63 -10.82 -0.83 0.55
N TYR A 64 -10.43 0.44 0.72
CA TYR A 64 -9.05 0.83 0.96
C TYR A 64 -8.98 1.80 2.14
N ALA A 65 -7.89 1.78 2.88
CA ALA A 65 -7.67 2.78 3.89
C ALA A 65 -6.18 2.98 4.19
N ALA A 66 -5.85 4.19 4.64
CA ALA A 66 -4.48 4.61 4.83
C ALA A 66 -4.18 5.13 6.23
N THR A 67 -2.95 4.89 6.62
CA THR A 67 -2.27 5.49 7.77
C THR A 67 -0.76 5.46 7.53
N PHE A 68 0.05 5.96 8.46
CA PHE A 68 1.50 5.76 8.42
C PHE A 68 1.85 4.30 8.73
N LEU A 69 2.93 3.81 8.16
CA LEU A 69 3.33 2.41 8.33
C LEU A 69 3.55 2.04 9.80
N THR A 70 4.16 2.91 10.60
CA THR A 70 4.35 2.69 12.03
C THR A 70 3.03 2.45 12.76
N PHE A 71 1.93 3.11 12.33
CA PHE A 71 0.62 2.97 12.95
C PHE A 71 -0.12 1.68 12.55
N SER A 72 0.45 0.88 11.66
CA SER A 72 -0.04 -0.48 11.40
C SER A 72 -0.04 -1.35 12.67
N ASP A 73 0.80 -1.03 13.65
CA ASP A 73 0.81 -1.69 14.96
C ASP A 73 -0.54 -1.60 15.66
N TYR A 74 -1.21 -0.45 15.60
CA TYR A 74 -2.54 -0.28 16.19
C TYR A 74 -3.62 -1.10 15.48
N SER A 75 -3.44 -1.41 14.19
CA SER A 75 -4.39 -2.19 13.40
C SER A 75 -4.02 -3.67 13.24
N ARG A 76 -2.91 -4.11 13.82
CA ARG A 76 -2.30 -5.42 13.61
C ARG A 76 -3.29 -6.59 13.64
N ASN A 77 -4.17 -6.62 14.62
CA ASN A 77 -5.15 -7.70 14.76
C ASN A 77 -6.18 -7.69 13.61
N ALA A 78 -6.69 -6.52 13.23
CA ALA A 78 -7.63 -6.40 12.11
C ALA A 78 -6.97 -6.77 10.76
N LEU A 79 -5.70 -6.43 10.56
CA LEU A 79 -4.91 -6.84 9.39
C LEU A 79 -4.76 -8.36 9.33
N ARG A 80 -4.46 -8.99 10.46
CA ARG A 80 -4.38 -10.45 10.55
C ARG A 80 -5.74 -11.09 10.26
N MET A 81 -6.83 -10.51 10.73
CA MET A 81 -8.18 -11.00 10.49
C MET A 81 -8.58 -10.90 9.01
N SER A 82 -8.21 -9.83 8.29
CA SER A 82 -8.48 -9.73 6.86
C SER A 82 -7.82 -10.87 6.08
N SER A 83 -6.61 -11.26 6.48
CA SER A 83 -5.90 -12.40 5.87
C SER A 83 -6.57 -13.74 6.23
N LEU A 84 -6.89 -13.96 7.49
CA LEU A 84 -7.56 -15.18 7.95
C LEU A 84 -8.91 -15.39 7.25
N MET A 85 -9.67 -14.32 7.06
CA MET A 85 -10.96 -14.33 6.35
C MET A 85 -10.80 -14.28 4.83
N LYS A 86 -9.58 -14.16 4.31
CA LYS A 86 -9.27 -14.05 2.87
C LYS A 86 -10.02 -12.89 2.19
N GLN A 87 -10.17 -11.77 2.87
CA GLN A 87 -10.91 -10.62 2.36
C GLN A 87 -10.02 -9.71 1.51
N ARG A 88 -10.58 -9.21 0.39
CA ARG A 88 -9.95 -8.20 -0.43
C ARG A 88 -10.08 -6.85 0.26
N VAL A 89 -9.06 -6.45 1.01
CA VAL A 89 -8.88 -5.11 1.56
C VAL A 89 -7.52 -4.57 1.14
N ILE A 90 -7.46 -3.28 0.85
CA ILE A 90 -6.23 -2.61 0.42
C ILE A 90 -5.79 -1.66 1.52
N ASN A 91 -4.71 -2.01 2.20
CA ASN A 91 -4.10 -1.20 3.23
C ASN A 91 -3.00 -0.34 2.60
N VAL A 92 -3.11 0.97 2.71
CA VAL A 92 -2.12 1.93 2.20
C VAL A 92 -1.33 2.45 3.39
N PHE A 93 -0.04 2.13 3.43
CA PHE A 93 0.86 2.57 4.48
C PHE A 93 1.92 3.48 3.88
N THR A 94 1.98 4.73 4.34
CA THR A 94 2.98 5.69 3.90
C THR A 94 4.03 5.93 4.98
N HIS A 95 5.08 6.69 4.66
CA HIS A 95 6.14 7.04 5.61
C HIS A 95 6.92 5.81 6.09
N ASP A 96 7.41 5.01 5.13
CA ASP A 96 7.93 3.66 5.36
C ASP A 96 9.43 3.58 5.69
N SER A 97 10.18 4.66 5.41
CA SER A 97 11.64 4.57 5.36
C SER A 97 12.33 5.58 6.25
N ILE A 98 13.66 5.52 6.28
CA ILE A 98 14.53 6.51 6.93
C ILE A 98 14.33 7.92 6.37
N GLY A 99 13.81 8.07 5.15
CA GLY A 99 13.44 9.34 4.54
C GLY A 99 12.24 10.05 5.18
N LEU A 100 11.65 9.48 6.23
CA LEU A 100 10.60 10.10 7.03
C LEU A 100 11.01 11.48 7.58
N GLY A 101 12.25 11.62 8.02
CA GLY A 101 12.81 12.90 8.44
C GLY A 101 12.41 13.35 9.85
N GLU A 102 11.86 14.57 9.96
CA GLU A 102 11.66 15.28 11.22
C GLU A 102 10.58 14.72 12.15
N ASP A 103 9.71 13.84 11.72
CA ASP A 103 8.66 13.25 12.55
C ASP A 103 9.23 12.40 13.70
N GLY A 104 10.47 11.94 13.57
CA GLY A 104 11.26 11.34 14.62
C GLY A 104 10.94 9.87 14.91
N PRO A 105 11.53 9.34 16.00
CA PRO A 105 11.56 7.90 16.27
C PRO A 105 10.18 7.26 16.46
N THR A 106 9.20 8.02 16.95
CA THR A 106 7.83 7.54 17.17
C THR A 106 7.08 7.24 15.88
N HIS A 107 7.57 7.74 14.75
CA HIS A 107 6.96 7.59 13.43
C HIS A 107 7.81 6.75 12.47
N GLN A 108 9.05 6.46 12.83
CA GLN A 108 9.97 5.67 12.02
C GLN A 108 9.67 4.19 12.14
N SER A 109 9.31 3.58 11.01
CA SER A 109 9.04 2.15 10.92
C SER A 109 10.33 1.39 10.62
N VAL A 110 10.66 0.41 11.45
CA VAL A 110 11.86 -0.43 11.32
C VAL A 110 11.47 -1.87 11.01
N GLU A 111 10.75 -2.51 11.95
CA GLU A 111 10.35 -3.93 11.87
C GLU A 111 9.02 -4.16 11.14
N HIS A 112 8.30 -3.12 10.77
CA HIS A 112 6.90 -3.21 10.31
C HIS A 112 6.75 -4.00 9.01
N VAL A 113 7.58 -3.75 7.99
CA VAL A 113 7.52 -4.47 6.72
C VAL A 113 7.80 -5.96 6.90
N PRO A 114 8.89 -6.38 7.54
CA PRO A 114 9.09 -7.79 7.86
C PRO A 114 7.95 -8.40 8.66
N SER A 115 7.43 -7.69 9.64
CA SER A 115 6.33 -8.18 10.48
C SER A 115 5.02 -8.37 9.72
N LEU A 116 4.70 -7.49 8.77
CA LEU A 116 3.54 -7.64 7.87
C LEU A 116 3.71 -8.85 6.94
N ARG A 117 4.92 -9.10 6.44
CA ARG A 117 5.24 -10.26 5.59
C ARG A 117 5.09 -11.60 6.33
N LEU A 118 5.18 -11.61 7.66
CA LEU A 118 4.92 -12.79 8.47
C LEU A 118 3.44 -13.18 8.58
N ILE A 119 2.51 -12.32 8.18
CA ILE A 119 1.07 -12.66 8.18
C ILE A 119 0.79 -13.58 6.97
N PRO A 120 0.40 -14.85 7.18
CA PRO A 120 0.14 -15.77 6.08
C PRO A 120 -0.95 -15.21 5.14
N GLY A 121 -0.70 -15.20 3.84
CA GLY A 121 -1.66 -14.73 2.85
C GLY A 121 -1.76 -13.20 2.73
N MET A 122 -0.97 -12.41 3.44
CA MET A 122 -0.83 -10.98 3.22
C MET A 122 0.13 -10.74 2.02
N HIS A 123 -0.29 -9.95 1.03
CA HIS A 123 0.63 -9.42 0.02
C HIS A 123 1.17 -8.06 0.49
N VAL A 124 2.47 -7.91 0.49
CA VAL A 124 3.13 -6.66 0.91
C VAL A 124 3.95 -6.13 -0.26
N TRP A 125 3.47 -5.07 -0.86
CA TRP A 125 4.09 -4.34 -1.96
C TRP A 125 4.85 -3.14 -1.41
N ARG A 126 6.05 -2.94 -1.87
CA ARG A 126 6.86 -1.76 -1.55
C ARG A 126 7.49 -1.22 -2.83
N PRO A 127 6.70 -0.48 -3.64
CA PRO A 127 7.11 0.04 -4.93
C PRO A 127 8.26 1.04 -4.83
N ALA A 128 9.19 0.99 -5.77
CA ALA A 128 10.30 1.92 -5.86
C ALA A 128 9.94 3.21 -6.59
N ASP A 129 9.00 3.15 -7.53
CA ASP A 129 8.59 4.30 -8.34
C ASP A 129 7.11 4.27 -8.76
N THR A 130 6.71 5.19 -9.61
CA THR A 130 5.32 5.31 -10.08
C THR A 130 4.88 4.10 -10.92
N VAL A 131 5.77 3.51 -11.72
CA VAL A 131 5.45 2.34 -12.56
C VAL A 131 5.10 1.15 -11.67
N GLU A 132 5.97 0.85 -10.71
CA GLU A 132 5.70 -0.22 -9.74
C GLU A 132 4.48 0.06 -8.88
N THR A 133 4.23 1.33 -8.54
CA THR A 133 3.02 1.76 -7.82
C THR A 133 1.75 1.43 -8.59
N ILE A 134 1.72 1.70 -9.91
CA ILE A 134 0.57 1.38 -10.76
C ILE A 134 0.31 -0.13 -10.77
N ILE A 135 1.36 -0.93 -10.93
CA ILE A 135 1.26 -2.39 -10.97
C ILE A 135 0.83 -2.95 -9.61
N ALA A 136 1.36 -2.42 -8.51
CA ALA A 136 0.96 -2.80 -7.16
C ALA A 136 -0.52 -2.52 -6.88
N TRP A 137 -1.03 -1.36 -7.30
CA TRP A 137 -2.46 -1.05 -7.22
C TRP A 137 -3.31 -1.97 -8.08
N ALA A 138 -2.92 -2.23 -9.33
CA ALA A 138 -3.62 -3.15 -10.21
C ALA A 138 -3.70 -4.55 -9.59
N SER A 139 -2.56 -5.08 -9.14
CA SER A 139 -2.48 -6.38 -8.46
C SER A 139 -3.35 -6.45 -7.20
N ALA A 140 -3.39 -5.38 -6.38
CA ALA A 140 -4.20 -5.33 -5.18
C ALA A 140 -5.71 -5.30 -5.48
N ILE A 141 -6.12 -4.63 -6.56
CA ILE A 141 -7.52 -4.55 -7.01
C ILE A 141 -7.97 -5.89 -7.60
N GLU A 142 -7.13 -6.54 -8.39
CA GLU A 142 -7.44 -7.82 -9.02
C GLU A 142 -7.49 -8.97 -8.02
N ARG A 143 -6.72 -8.87 -6.96
CA ARG A 143 -6.64 -9.91 -5.93
C ARG A 143 -7.92 -10.01 -5.12
N ARG A 144 -8.63 -11.14 -5.23
CA ARG A 144 -9.93 -11.37 -4.57
C ARG A 144 -9.88 -12.26 -3.32
N ASN A 145 -8.76 -12.92 -3.07
CA ASN A 145 -8.64 -13.99 -2.07
C ASN A 145 -7.72 -13.64 -0.90
N GLY A 146 -7.55 -12.36 -0.62
CA GLY A 146 -6.74 -11.91 0.52
C GLY A 146 -6.41 -10.42 0.46
N PRO A 147 -5.87 -9.89 1.57
CA PRO A 147 -5.52 -8.49 1.69
C PRO A 147 -4.20 -8.14 1.00
N SER A 148 -4.05 -6.88 0.66
CA SER A 148 -2.80 -6.29 0.18
C SER A 148 -2.40 -5.10 1.03
N CYS A 149 -1.12 -4.97 1.35
CA CYS A 149 -0.49 -3.78 1.90
C CYS A 149 0.33 -3.12 0.80
N LEU A 150 0.06 -1.86 0.53
CA LEU A 150 0.82 -1.00 -0.36
C LEU A 150 1.63 -0.04 0.49
N VAL A 151 2.93 -0.20 0.50
CA VAL A 151 3.85 0.54 1.38
C VAL A 151 4.59 1.57 0.57
N PHE A 152 4.40 2.84 0.91
CA PHE A 152 4.94 3.98 0.19
C PHE A 152 5.83 4.84 1.07
N THR A 153 6.77 5.51 0.44
CA THR A 153 7.65 6.46 1.11
C THR A 153 7.02 7.85 1.27
N ARG A 154 7.56 8.67 2.18
CA ARG A 154 7.16 10.07 2.35
C ARG A 154 7.76 10.97 1.28
N GLN A 155 9.03 10.78 0.98
CA GLN A 155 9.77 11.61 0.03
C GLN A 155 9.44 11.26 -1.41
N ASN A 156 9.69 12.21 -2.31
CA ASN A 156 9.66 11.94 -3.73
C ASN A 156 10.83 11.04 -4.11
N VAL A 157 10.57 10.10 -5.00
CA VAL A 157 11.56 9.22 -5.60
C VAL A 157 11.62 9.44 -7.10
N PRO A 158 12.79 9.27 -7.75
CA PRO A 158 12.89 9.37 -9.20
C PRO A 158 12.20 8.19 -9.88
N PHE A 159 11.92 8.32 -11.17
CA PHE A 159 11.63 7.18 -12.01
C PHE A 159 12.90 6.33 -12.17
N LEU A 160 12.74 5.02 -12.10
CA LEU A 160 13.80 4.12 -12.50
C LEU A 160 13.90 4.10 -14.03
N ASP A 161 15.10 4.27 -14.55
CA ASP A 161 15.37 4.16 -15.97
C ASP A 161 15.24 2.69 -16.40
N ARG A 162 14.35 2.44 -17.35
CA ARG A 162 14.07 1.08 -17.87
C ARG A 162 13.94 1.16 -19.38
N ASP A 163 14.68 0.33 -20.08
CA ASP A 163 14.54 0.21 -21.54
C ASP A 163 13.14 -0.26 -21.93
N GLU A 164 12.58 -1.21 -21.15
CA GLU A 164 11.22 -1.71 -21.28
C GLU A 164 10.57 -1.92 -19.91
N VAL A 165 9.25 -1.77 -19.84
CA VAL A 165 8.46 -2.10 -18.64
C VAL A 165 7.89 -3.49 -18.80
N ASP A 166 8.50 -4.47 -18.12
CA ASP A 166 7.92 -5.82 -17.98
C ASP A 166 6.96 -5.81 -16.77
N ALA A 167 5.69 -5.48 -17.03
CA ALA A 167 4.66 -5.45 -16.02
C ALA A 167 4.45 -6.82 -15.36
N ASP A 168 4.61 -7.92 -16.10
CA ASP A 168 4.45 -9.27 -15.58
C ASP A 168 5.61 -9.65 -14.65
N ALA A 169 6.84 -9.22 -14.95
CA ALA A 169 7.97 -9.43 -14.07
C ALA A 169 7.77 -8.69 -12.75
N ILE A 170 7.38 -7.42 -12.81
CA ILE A 170 7.07 -6.63 -11.61
C ILE A 170 5.92 -7.26 -10.82
N ALA A 171 4.85 -7.71 -11.49
CA ALA A 171 3.70 -8.34 -10.85
C ALA A 171 4.05 -9.66 -10.14
N ARG A 172 5.12 -10.36 -10.54
CA ARG A 172 5.67 -11.51 -9.82
C ARG A 172 6.36 -11.15 -8.50
N GLY A 173 6.65 -9.88 -8.27
CA GLY A 173 7.14 -9.37 -6.99
C GLY A 173 8.65 -9.22 -6.88
N ALA A 174 9.42 -9.71 -7.84
CA ALA A 174 10.87 -9.51 -7.92
C ALA A 174 11.34 -9.63 -9.38
N TYR A 175 12.25 -8.77 -9.77
CA TYR A 175 12.83 -8.76 -11.12
C TYR A 175 14.23 -8.14 -11.08
N VAL A 176 15.00 -8.34 -12.13
CA VAL A 176 16.31 -7.72 -12.31
C VAL A 176 16.09 -6.30 -12.82
N ALA A 177 16.38 -5.30 -11.97
CA ALA A 177 16.27 -3.88 -12.32
C ALA A 177 17.48 -3.38 -13.11
N ALA A 178 18.68 -3.95 -12.86
CA ALA A 178 19.91 -3.63 -13.57
C ALA A 178 20.80 -4.87 -13.65
N GLU A 179 21.30 -5.14 -14.83
CA GLU A 179 22.27 -6.21 -15.08
C GLU A 179 23.70 -5.73 -14.82
N ALA A 180 24.60 -6.68 -14.61
CA ALA A 180 26.03 -6.35 -14.57
C ALA A 180 26.47 -5.75 -15.92
N PRO A 181 27.44 -4.79 -15.91
CA PRO A 181 27.94 -4.20 -17.17
C PRO A 181 28.43 -5.25 -18.16
N ALA A 182 28.14 -5.04 -19.44
CA ALA A 182 28.55 -5.95 -20.50
C ALA A 182 30.07 -6.20 -20.45
N GLY A 183 30.47 -7.46 -20.41
CA GLY A 183 31.87 -7.86 -20.34
C GLY A 183 32.47 -7.98 -18.92
N ALA A 184 31.67 -7.74 -17.88
CA ALA A 184 32.13 -7.87 -16.49
C ALA A 184 32.31 -9.35 -16.03
N GLY A 185 31.88 -10.34 -16.82
CA GLY A 185 31.86 -11.75 -16.43
C GLY A 185 30.64 -12.10 -15.57
N GLU A 186 30.76 -13.11 -14.73
CA GLU A 186 29.70 -13.48 -13.78
C GLU A 186 29.62 -12.43 -12.64
N ALA A 187 28.41 -12.15 -12.17
CA ALA A 187 28.18 -11.23 -11.07
C ALA A 187 28.79 -11.79 -9.77
N GLU A 188 29.70 -11.05 -9.17
CA GLU A 188 30.30 -11.41 -7.87
C GLU A 188 29.40 -11.06 -6.69
N VAL A 189 28.51 -10.07 -6.86
CA VAL A 189 27.59 -9.57 -5.83
C VAL A 189 26.22 -9.31 -6.44
N VAL A 190 25.17 -9.69 -5.74
CA VAL A 190 23.78 -9.35 -6.06
C VAL A 190 23.22 -8.44 -4.98
N LEU A 191 22.74 -7.27 -5.40
CA LEU A 191 22.06 -6.32 -4.50
C LEU A 191 20.56 -6.54 -4.57
N LEU A 192 19.93 -6.70 -3.42
CA LEU A 192 18.48 -6.81 -3.29
C LEU A 192 17.95 -5.55 -2.60
N ALA A 193 17.05 -4.84 -3.24
CA ALA A 193 16.46 -3.61 -2.70
C ALA A 193 14.93 -3.60 -2.92
N THR A 194 14.22 -2.77 -2.17
CA THR A 194 12.77 -2.55 -2.32
C THR A 194 12.43 -1.10 -1.97
N GLY A 195 11.39 -0.54 -2.58
CA GLY A 195 10.93 0.80 -2.25
C GLY A 195 11.96 1.87 -2.58
N SER A 196 12.10 2.85 -1.71
CA SER A 196 13.01 3.99 -1.92
C SER A 196 14.50 3.65 -1.85
N GLU A 197 14.84 2.42 -1.51
CA GLU A 197 16.24 1.95 -1.46
C GLU A 197 16.72 1.36 -2.81
N VAL A 198 15.86 1.26 -3.82
CA VAL A 198 16.23 0.87 -5.19
C VAL A 198 16.89 2.04 -5.89
#